data_9d366b5217fbd9e8e202ced2b57c5283
#
_entry.id   9d366b5217fbd9e8e202ced2b57c5283
#
_cell.length_a   1.000
_cell.length_b   1.000
_cell.length_c   1.000
_cell.angle_alpha   90.00
_cell.angle_beta   90.00
_cell.angle_gamma   90.00
#
_symmetry.space_group_name_H-M   'P 1'
#
loop_
_entity.id
_entity.type
_entity.pdbx_description
1 polymer ?
#
loop_
_entity_poly.entity_id
_entity_poly.type
_entity_poly.pdbx_seq_one_letter_code
_entity_poly.pdbx_strand_id
1 'polypeptide(L)'
;SFSLDWNALKETGSLSITPSDAINWNWTSLDFLSYSITDSGVKINGCDKNAVHIVIPDEIEGKPVTVIDWYAFERCEKLESVVIPETVTHISRFAFAHCISLESVNLPKSLYSIEQYAFYDCHNLKGMNLPESLNIIEDRAFSGCRSISEIVIPKSCQSIGDYAFLDCNSLNTLTLNREHTTLGTKSIGYEYDNGYAVKDGFLLISQNENAIRYAEENHIQILSEIISGDGNADGVCNLEDVVLLQKWLLDMPETKLANWKAVDCNQDNQLNIIDLCLLKNKLLMEK
;
A
#
# COMPACT_ATOMS: atom_id res chain seq x y z
N SER A 1 -10.77 -13.75 25.89
CA SER A 1 -10.27 -13.55 24.53
C SER A 1 -10.97 -12.34 23.93
N PHE A 2 -10.31 -11.21 23.95
CA PHE A 2 -10.75 -10.04 23.19
C PHE A 2 -10.07 -10.14 21.81
N SER A 3 -10.86 -10.29 20.76
CA SER A 3 -10.39 -10.07 19.40
C SER A 3 -10.46 -8.57 19.14
N LEU A 4 -9.32 -7.93 18.88
CA LEU A 4 -9.32 -6.62 18.26
C LEU A 4 -10.02 -6.76 16.90
N ASP A 5 -11.08 -5.98 16.70
CA ASP A 5 -11.76 -5.93 15.41
C ASP A 5 -10.92 -5.11 14.45
N TRP A 6 -10.04 -5.82 13.74
CA TRP A 6 -9.15 -5.26 12.72
C TRP A 6 -9.93 -4.65 11.54
N ASN A 7 -11.24 -4.97 11.41
CA ASN A 7 -12.08 -4.34 10.40
C ASN A 7 -12.43 -2.90 10.78
N ALA A 8 -12.52 -2.59 12.09
CA ALA A 8 -12.73 -1.22 12.57
C ALA A 8 -11.52 -0.31 12.24
N LEU A 9 -10.29 -0.85 12.24
CA LEU A 9 -9.08 -0.14 11.82
C LEU A 9 -9.09 0.23 10.32
N LYS A 10 -9.70 -0.61 9.48
CA LYS A 10 -9.84 -0.35 8.04
C LYS A 10 -10.85 0.76 7.75
N GLU A 11 -11.88 0.91 8.59
CA GLU A 11 -12.96 1.87 8.37
C GLU A 11 -12.65 3.28 8.89
N THR A 12 -11.86 3.43 9.94
CA THR A 12 -11.65 4.73 10.61
C THR A 12 -10.29 5.37 10.37
N GLY A 13 -9.30 4.60 9.89
CA GLY A 13 -7.93 5.11 9.63
C GLY A 13 -7.20 5.65 10.87
N SER A 14 -7.80 5.56 12.06
CA SER A 14 -7.16 5.95 13.32
C SER A 14 -7.75 5.17 14.49
N LEU A 15 -6.92 4.42 15.19
CA LEU A 15 -7.21 3.97 16.55
C LEU A 15 -6.54 4.94 17.50
N SER A 16 -7.31 5.76 18.20
CA SER A 16 -6.82 6.38 19.43
C SER A 16 -6.92 5.33 20.54
N ILE A 17 -5.90 4.52 20.69
CA ILE A 17 -5.75 3.66 21.87
C ILE A 17 -5.33 4.61 22.98
N THR A 18 -6.23 4.87 23.94
CA THR A 18 -5.82 5.59 25.13
C THR A 18 -4.93 4.68 25.99
N PRO A 19 -3.96 5.22 26.73
CA PRO A 19 -3.10 4.41 27.61
C PRO A 19 -3.85 3.54 28.61
N SER A 20 -5.12 3.85 28.92
CA SER A 20 -6.00 3.04 29.77
C SER A 20 -6.45 1.72 29.14
N ASP A 21 -6.51 1.62 27.82
CA ASP A 21 -6.94 0.41 27.11
C ASP A 21 -5.81 -0.61 26.96
N ALA A 22 -4.57 -0.13 27.09
CA ALA A 22 -3.34 -0.96 27.07
C ALA A 22 -3.07 -1.71 28.41
N ILE A 23 -3.79 -1.38 29.47
CA ILE A 23 -3.48 -1.84 30.85
C ILE A 23 -3.77 -3.34 31.10
N ASN A 24 -4.41 -4.06 30.18
CA ASN A 24 -4.73 -5.49 30.39
C ASN A 24 -3.83 -6.47 29.61
N TRP A 25 -2.79 -5.98 28.92
CA TRP A 25 -1.78 -6.83 28.31
C TRP A 25 -0.54 -6.80 29.20
N ASN A 26 -0.22 -7.92 29.85
CA ASN A 26 0.99 -8.08 30.67
C ASN A 26 2.31 -8.05 29.84
N TRP A 27 2.24 -7.54 28.60
CA TRP A 27 3.34 -7.43 27.67
C TRP A 27 3.33 -6.03 27.07
N THR A 28 4.25 -5.19 27.47
CA THR A 28 4.49 -3.93 26.77
C THR A 28 5.21 -4.24 25.46
N SER A 29 4.86 -3.59 24.35
CA SER A 29 5.60 -3.76 23.09
C SER A 29 7.10 -3.49 23.23
N LEU A 30 7.49 -2.77 24.26
CA LEU A 30 8.89 -2.50 24.62
C LEU A 30 9.66 -3.76 25.01
N ASP A 31 9.04 -4.78 25.58
CA ASP A 31 9.70 -6.05 25.91
C ASP A 31 10.20 -6.80 24.66
N PHE A 32 9.62 -6.51 23.52
CA PHE A 32 9.98 -7.09 22.23
C PHE A 32 10.85 -6.17 21.36
N LEU A 33 11.09 -4.93 21.77
CA LEU A 33 11.79 -3.93 20.98
C LEU A 33 13.18 -3.60 21.55
N SER A 34 14.15 -3.53 20.68
CA SER A 34 15.44 -2.90 20.96
C SER A 34 15.46 -1.51 20.36
N TYR A 35 16.02 -0.55 21.07
CA TYR A 35 16.06 0.84 20.62
C TYR A 35 17.33 1.56 21.04
N SER A 36 17.61 2.67 20.42
CA SER A 36 18.68 3.60 20.80
C SER A 36 18.15 5.02 20.89
N ILE A 37 18.60 5.74 21.89
CA ILE A 37 18.25 7.14 22.12
C ILE A 37 19.31 8.03 21.49
N THR A 38 18.87 9.00 20.69
CA THR A 38 19.72 10.01 20.05
C THR A 38 19.30 11.42 20.49
N ASP A 39 20.02 12.43 20.04
CA ASP A 39 19.64 13.82 20.29
C ASP A 39 18.32 14.18 19.57
N SER A 40 18.07 13.57 18.39
CA SER A 40 16.90 13.83 17.55
C SER A 40 15.68 12.95 17.86
N GLY A 41 15.78 11.98 18.79
CA GLY A 41 14.70 11.07 19.13
C GLY A 41 15.18 9.63 19.32
N VAL A 42 14.23 8.71 19.28
CA VAL A 42 14.46 7.27 19.44
C VAL A 42 14.42 6.58 18.08
N LYS A 43 15.34 5.65 17.89
CA LYS A 43 15.36 4.73 16.77
C LYS A 43 15.04 3.32 17.26
N ILE A 44 14.09 2.65 16.64
CA ILE A 44 13.85 1.21 16.84
C ILE A 44 14.86 0.46 15.99
N ASN A 45 15.73 -0.32 16.60
CA ASN A 45 16.83 -1.02 15.95
C ASN A 45 16.78 -2.55 16.06
N GLY A 46 15.73 -3.08 16.67
CA GLY A 46 15.50 -4.53 16.73
C GLY A 46 14.15 -4.92 17.28
N CYS A 47 13.74 -6.15 16.94
CA CYS A 47 12.53 -6.78 17.44
C CYS A 47 12.77 -8.26 17.75
N ASP A 48 12.13 -8.76 18.81
CA ASP A 48 12.12 -10.20 19.09
C ASP A 48 11.47 -10.97 17.94
N LYS A 49 12.14 -12.01 17.45
CA LYS A 49 11.66 -12.84 16.33
C LYS A 49 10.38 -13.65 16.63
N ASN A 50 9.97 -13.69 17.89
CA ASN A 50 8.72 -14.33 18.31
C ASN A 50 7.55 -13.37 18.43
N ALA A 51 7.76 -12.06 18.21
CA ALA A 51 6.69 -11.09 18.20
C ALA A 51 5.70 -11.38 17.06
N VAL A 52 4.40 -11.29 17.37
CA VAL A 52 3.31 -11.52 16.41
C VAL A 52 2.63 -10.19 16.06
N HIS A 53 2.34 -9.38 17.05
CA HIS A 53 1.72 -8.07 16.87
C HIS A 53 2.53 -7.04 17.66
N ILE A 54 2.92 -5.96 17.02
CA ILE A 54 3.70 -4.88 17.64
C ILE A 54 2.96 -3.56 17.49
N VAL A 55 2.85 -2.83 18.61
CA VAL A 55 2.47 -1.42 18.63
C VAL A 55 3.69 -0.65 19.11
N ILE A 56 4.31 0.11 18.22
CA ILE A 56 5.46 0.95 18.57
C ILE A 56 4.92 2.20 19.27
N PRO A 57 5.40 2.54 20.48
CA PRO A 57 4.94 3.73 21.19
C PRO A 57 5.42 5.01 20.51
N ASP A 58 4.65 6.10 20.71
CA ASP A 58 5.00 7.44 20.17
C ASP A 58 6.30 7.98 20.76
N GLU A 59 6.56 7.64 22.03
CA GLU A 59 7.77 8.07 22.76
C GLU A 59 8.31 6.96 23.66
N ILE A 60 9.63 7.00 23.87
CA ILE A 60 10.35 6.13 24.80
C ILE A 60 11.27 7.03 25.63
N GLU A 61 11.20 6.92 26.96
CA GLU A 61 11.99 7.72 27.91
C GLU A 61 11.84 9.24 27.67
N GLY A 62 10.62 9.70 27.31
CA GLY A 62 10.30 11.11 27.06
C GLY A 62 10.84 11.67 25.74
N LYS A 63 11.31 10.81 24.83
CA LYS A 63 11.76 11.20 23.49
C LYS A 63 10.91 10.53 22.41
N PRO A 64 10.53 11.25 21.34
CA PRO A 64 9.71 10.70 20.28
C PRO A 64 10.44 9.59 19.51
N VAL A 65 9.72 8.54 19.11
CA VAL A 65 10.22 7.53 18.19
C VAL A 65 10.13 8.09 16.77
N THR A 66 11.27 8.27 16.11
CA THR A 66 11.35 9.00 14.83
C THR A 66 11.78 8.14 13.63
N VAL A 67 12.41 7.01 13.89
CA VAL A 67 12.98 6.15 12.85
C VAL A 67 12.77 4.68 13.19
N ILE A 68 12.35 3.90 12.19
CA ILE A 68 12.54 2.45 12.18
C ILE A 68 13.87 2.19 11.49
N ASP A 69 14.87 1.77 12.27
CA ASP A 69 16.26 1.72 11.81
C ASP A 69 16.54 0.47 10.94
N TRP A 70 17.74 0.40 10.39
CA TRP A 70 18.18 -0.68 9.50
C TRP A 70 18.00 -2.05 10.15
N TYR A 71 17.40 -2.98 9.42
CA TYR A 71 17.17 -4.38 9.83
C TYR A 71 16.31 -4.56 11.11
N ALA A 72 15.62 -3.51 11.60
CA ALA A 72 14.93 -3.53 12.90
C ALA A 72 13.97 -4.73 13.07
N PHE A 73 13.22 -5.06 12.04
CA PHE A 73 12.30 -6.21 12.02
C PHE A 73 12.71 -7.27 10.99
N GLU A 74 13.94 -7.19 10.44
CA GLU A 74 14.37 -8.17 9.43
C GLU A 74 14.15 -9.60 9.93
N ARG A 75 13.52 -10.47 9.11
CA ARG A 75 13.21 -11.87 9.44
C ARG A 75 12.39 -12.05 10.72
N CYS A 76 11.54 -11.11 11.08
CA CYS A 76 10.49 -11.35 12.07
C CYS A 76 9.37 -12.17 11.39
N GLU A 77 9.66 -13.46 11.13
CA GLU A 77 8.82 -14.32 10.29
C GLU A 77 7.45 -14.63 10.89
N LYS A 78 7.27 -14.42 12.21
CA LYS A 78 5.99 -14.59 12.90
C LYS A 78 5.19 -13.31 13.02
N LEU A 79 5.77 -12.16 12.66
CA LEU A 79 5.14 -10.86 12.79
C LEU A 79 4.00 -10.73 11.78
N GLU A 80 2.78 -10.57 12.26
CA GLU A 80 1.56 -10.44 11.45
C GLU A 80 1.13 -8.99 11.26
N SER A 81 1.38 -8.14 12.26
CA SER A 81 1.00 -6.72 12.17
C SER A 81 1.91 -5.80 12.96
N VAL A 82 2.08 -4.58 12.44
CA VAL A 82 2.83 -3.50 13.11
C VAL A 82 2.03 -2.20 13.00
N VAL A 83 1.89 -1.51 14.13
CA VAL A 83 1.41 -0.13 14.19
C VAL A 83 2.61 0.79 14.41
N ILE A 84 2.89 1.66 13.45
CA ILE A 84 3.97 2.63 13.47
C ILE A 84 3.41 3.97 13.91
N PRO A 85 4.02 4.66 14.90
CA PRO A 85 3.50 5.91 15.42
C PRO A 85 3.66 7.08 14.44
N GLU A 86 2.80 8.09 14.59
CA GLU A 86 2.77 9.28 13.72
C GLU A 86 4.04 10.15 13.80
N THR A 87 4.94 9.87 14.75
CA THR A 87 6.24 10.55 14.89
C THR A 87 7.34 10.02 13.98
N VAL A 88 7.13 8.82 13.38
CA VAL A 88 8.10 8.18 12.48
C VAL A 88 8.04 8.82 11.11
N THR A 89 9.19 9.21 10.59
CA THR A 89 9.35 9.83 9.27
C THR A 89 10.09 8.95 8.25
N HIS A 90 10.81 7.93 8.71
CA HIS A 90 11.63 7.07 7.85
C HIS A 90 11.50 5.61 8.26
N ILE A 91 11.30 4.76 7.27
CA ILE A 91 11.45 3.30 7.38
C ILE A 91 12.73 2.95 6.62
N SER A 92 13.76 2.58 7.38
CA SER A 92 15.10 2.43 6.84
C SER A 92 15.30 1.11 6.09
N ARG A 93 16.49 0.99 5.50
CA ARG A 93 16.87 -0.12 4.65
C ARG A 93 16.71 -1.49 5.34
N PHE A 94 16.06 -2.45 4.69
CA PHE A 94 15.74 -3.80 5.17
C PHE A 94 14.92 -3.83 6.47
N ALA A 95 14.28 -2.74 6.87
CA ALA A 95 13.62 -2.65 8.19
C ALA A 95 12.63 -3.79 8.44
N PHE A 96 11.84 -4.21 7.46
CA PHE A 96 10.89 -5.33 7.52
C PHE A 96 11.19 -6.44 6.52
N ALA A 97 12.42 -6.52 5.99
CA ALA A 97 12.74 -7.53 5.00
C ALA A 97 12.51 -8.95 5.54
N HIS A 98 11.93 -9.81 4.71
CA HIS A 98 11.60 -11.21 5.03
C HIS A 98 10.63 -11.38 6.22
N CYS A 99 9.79 -10.40 6.50
CA CYS A 99 8.64 -10.57 7.40
C CYS A 99 7.51 -11.30 6.65
N ILE A 100 7.70 -12.61 6.42
CA ILE A 100 6.85 -13.40 5.51
C ILE A 100 5.40 -13.52 5.96
N SER A 101 5.12 -13.44 7.26
CA SER A 101 3.76 -13.47 7.83
C SER A 101 3.11 -12.09 7.95
N LEU A 102 3.85 -11.00 7.69
CA LEU A 102 3.35 -9.64 7.86
C LEU A 102 2.18 -9.37 6.90
N GLU A 103 0.99 -9.24 7.46
CA GLU A 103 -0.25 -9.01 6.70
C GLU A 103 -0.61 -7.53 6.58
N SER A 104 -0.29 -6.74 7.61
CA SER A 104 -0.66 -5.33 7.66
C SER A 104 0.36 -4.48 8.38
N VAL A 105 0.56 -3.28 7.85
CA VAL A 105 1.36 -2.21 8.47
C VAL A 105 0.54 -0.92 8.41
N ASN A 106 0.37 -0.27 9.57
CA ASN A 106 -0.19 1.07 9.59
C ASN A 106 0.94 2.08 9.39
N LEU A 107 1.00 2.71 8.22
CA LEU A 107 2.01 3.73 7.90
C LEU A 107 1.60 5.09 8.46
N PRO A 108 2.50 5.83 9.13
CA PRO A 108 2.20 7.14 9.69
C PRO A 108 2.03 8.22 8.61
N LYS A 109 1.17 9.20 8.86
CA LYS A 109 0.97 10.33 7.93
C LYS A 109 2.20 11.24 7.78
N SER A 110 3.17 11.12 8.67
CA SER A 110 4.46 11.84 8.64
C SER A 110 5.53 11.14 7.81
N LEU A 111 5.28 9.92 7.31
CA LEU A 111 6.30 9.12 6.62
C LEU A 111 6.77 9.81 5.35
N TYR A 112 8.05 10.11 5.27
CA TYR A 112 8.69 10.78 4.15
C TYR A 112 9.32 9.82 3.15
N SER A 113 9.95 8.73 3.64
CA SER A 113 10.63 7.76 2.78
C SER A 113 10.47 6.32 3.23
N ILE A 114 10.41 5.42 2.25
CA ILE A 114 10.54 3.97 2.39
C ILE A 114 11.82 3.60 1.65
N GLU A 115 12.85 3.22 2.42
CA GLU A 115 14.20 3.00 1.89
C GLU A 115 14.36 1.62 1.22
N GLN A 116 15.58 1.38 0.70
CA GLN A 116 15.91 0.18 -0.08
C GLN A 116 15.56 -1.10 0.68
N TYR A 117 14.85 -2.02 0.01
CA TYR A 117 14.47 -3.33 0.54
C TYR A 117 13.62 -3.28 1.82
N ALA A 118 13.00 -2.14 2.18
CA ALA A 118 12.33 -1.99 3.47
C ALA A 118 11.27 -3.07 3.75
N PHE A 119 10.49 -3.48 2.75
CA PHE A 119 9.49 -4.56 2.82
C PHE A 119 9.82 -5.71 1.85
N TYR A 120 11.09 -5.95 1.58
CA TYR A 120 11.51 -7.00 0.67
C TYR A 120 11.05 -8.39 1.16
N ASP A 121 10.43 -9.17 0.25
CA ASP A 121 9.88 -10.51 0.52
C ASP A 121 8.86 -10.56 1.70
N CYS A 122 8.08 -9.52 1.90
CA CYS A 122 6.90 -9.55 2.77
C CYS A 122 5.73 -10.21 2.02
N HIS A 123 5.75 -11.53 1.90
CA HIS A 123 4.87 -12.29 0.99
C HIS A 123 3.39 -12.11 1.28
N ASN A 124 2.98 -12.00 2.55
CA ASN A 124 1.59 -11.90 2.97
C ASN A 124 1.10 -10.46 3.12
N LEU A 125 1.98 -9.48 2.89
CA LEU A 125 1.61 -8.07 3.01
C LEU A 125 0.54 -7.72 1.98
N LYS A 126 -0.64 -7.38 2.49
CA LYS A 126 -1.80 -6.95 1.71
C LYS A 126 -1.66 -5.47 1.30
N GLY A 127 -2.59 -4.97 0.54
CA GLY A 127 -2.59 -3.55 0.16
C GLY A 127 -2.50 -2.63 1.37
N MET A 128 -1.76 -1.52 1.23
CA MET A 128 -1.59 -0.50 2.26
C MET A 128 -1.88 0.88 1.67
N ASN A 129 -2.32 1.79 2.54
CA ASN A 129 -2.47 3.19 2.16
C ASN A 129 -1.14 3.90 2.33
N LEU A 130 -0.52 4.29 1.23
CA LEU A 130 0.66 5.14 1.25
C LEU A 130 0.27 6.57 1.61
N PRO A 131 0.91 7.21 2.61
CA PRO A 131 0.51 8.53 3.08
C PRO A 131 0.88 9.64 2.09
N GLU A 132 0.11 10.72 2.10
CA GLU A 132 0.34 11.89 1.22
C GLU A 132 1.62 12.69 1.55
N SER A 133 2.36 12.32 2.57
CA SER A 133 3.70 12.85 2.87
C SER A 133 4.83 12.07 2.20
N LEU A 134 4.54 10.85 1.70
CA LEU A 134 5.56 9.96 1.16
C LEU A 134 6.16 10.54 -0.12
N ASN A 135 7.45 10.80 -0.08
CA ASN A 135 8.19 11.45 -1.16
C ASN A 135 8.98 10.47 -2.03
N ILE A 136 9.53 9.42 -1.40
CA ILE A 136 10.45 8.49 -2.07
C ILE A 136 10.12 7.05 -1.67
N ILE A 137 10.04 6.19 -2.69
CA ILE A 137 10.08 4.73 -2.57
C ILE A 137 11.38 4.29 -3.25
N GLU A 138 12.29 3.71 -2.48
CA GLU A 138 13.61 3.34 -3.00
C GLU A 138 13.65 1.95 -3.64
N ASP A 139 14.86 1.54 -4.09
CA ASP A 139 15.06 0.31 -4.84
C ASP A 139 14.59 -0.91 -4.06
N ARG A 140 13.83 -1.77 -4.72
CA ARG A 140 13.30 -3.03 -4.19
C ARG A 140 12.50 -2.90 -2.89
N ALA A 141 11.98 -1.72 -2.58
CA ALA A 141 11.29 -1.47 -1.31
C ALA A 141 10.14 -2.45 -1.04
N PHE A 142 9.41 -2.87 -2.05
CA PHE A 142 8.29 -3.82 -1.97
C PHE A 142 8.50 -5.06 -2.85
N SER A 143 9.73 -5.31 -3.33
CA SER A 143 9.99 -6.48 -4.18
C SER A 143 9.65 -7.78 -3.42
N GLY A 144 8.90 -8.68 -4.05
CA GLY A 144 8.45 -9.93 -3.45
C GLY A 144 7.22 -9.81 -2.53
N CYS A 145 6.53 -8.66 -2.50
CA CYS A 145 5.26 -8.49 -1.77
C CYS A 145 4.12 -9.12 -2.58
N ARG A 146 4.00 -10.44 -2.54
CA ARG A 146 3.17 -11.23 -3.46
C ARG A 146 1.66 -11.06 -3.26
N SER A 147 1.22 -10.54 -2.11
CA SER A 147 -0.21 -10.40 -1.77
C SER A 147 -0.76 -9.00 -1.99
N ILE A 148 0.07 -8.00 -2.35
CA ILE A 148 -0.40 -6.67 -2.74
C ILE A 148 -1.13 -6.80 -4.08
N SER A 149 -2.43 -6.49 -4.11
CA SER A 149 -3.26 -6.60 -5.31
C SER A 149 -3.40 -5.29 -6.07
N GLU A 150 -3.38 -4.18 -5.35
CA GLU A 150 -3.45 -2.83 -5.89
C GLU A 150 -2.65 -1.87 -5.02
N ILE A 151 -2.16 -0.80 -5.60
CA ILE A 151 -1.48 0.26 -4.87
C ILE A 151 -1.69 1.62 -5.55
N VAL A 152 -1.90 2.64 -4.72
CA VAL A 152 -2.03 4.02 -5.16
C VAL A 152 -0.80 4.79 -4.68
N ILE A 153 -0.05 5.31 -5.61
CA ILE A 153 1.11 6.17 -5.33
C ILE A 153 0.61 7.59 -5.06
N PRO A 154 0.93 8.19 -3.90
CA PRO A 154 0.46 9.51 -3.55
C PRO A 154 1.06 10.60 -4.44
N LYS A 155 0.37 11.74 -4.53
CA LYS A 155 0.83 12.89 -5.35
C LYS A 155 2.15 13.50 -4.88
N SER A 156 2.53 13.29 -3.65
CA SER A 156 3.82 13.72 -3.09
C SER A 156 5.01 12.93 -3.63
N CYS A 157 4.80 11.67 -4.04
CA CYS A 157 5.89 10.75 -4.39
C CYS A 157 6.61 11.21 -5.67
N GLN A 158 7.90 11.57 -5.52
CA GLN A 158 8.74 12.08 -6.61
C GLN A 158 9.46 10.97 -7.35
N SER A 159 9.77 9.86 -6.69
CA SER A 159 10.52 8.77 -7.31
C SER A 159 10.14 7.40 -6.78
N ILE A 160 10.14 6.43 -7.69
CA ILE A 160 10.04 4.99 -7.41
C ILE A 160 11.32 4.36 -7.96
N GLY A 161 12.09 3.72 -7.08
CA GLY A 161 13.40 3.16 -7.38
C GLY A 161 13.36 1.91 -8.26
N ASP A 162 14.54 1.40 -8.59
CA ASP A 162 14.71 0.20 -9.42
C ASP A 162 14.07 -1.02 -8.75
N TYR A 163 13.30 -1.79 -9.52
CA TYR A 163 12.66 -3.02 -9.06
C TYR A 163 11.75 -2.88 -7.83
N ALA A 164 11.24 -1.67 -7.54
CA ALA A 164 10.53 -1.39 -6.29
C ALA A 164 9.36 -2.33 -6.03
N PHE A 165 8.61 -2.74 -7.06
CA PHE A 165 7.48 -3.67 -7.01
C PHE A 165 7.72 -4.93 -7.85
N LEU A 166 8.99 -5.37 -7.99
CA LEU A 166 9.30 -6.62 -8.67
C LEU A 166 8.70 -7.81 -7.90
N ASP A 167 8.17 -8.80 -8.61
CA ASP A 167 7.57 -10.02 -8.05
C ASP A 167 6.38 -9.75 -7.08
N CYS A 168 5.69 -8.64 -7.26
CA CYS A 168 4.38 -8.41 -6.66
C CYS A 168 3.30 -9.16 -7.46
N ASN A 169 3.28 -10.50 -7.35
CA ASN A 169 2.55 -11.36 -8.28
C ASN A 169 1.03 -11.18 -8.25
N SER A 170 0.46 -10.64 -7.19
CA SER A 170 -0.96 -10.29 -7.14
C SER A 170 -1.26 -8.87 -7.62
N LEU A 171 -0.24 -8.01 -7.82
CA LEU A 171 -0.43 -6.60 -8.17
C LEU A 171 -0.99 -6.49 -9.60
N ASN A 172 -2.29 -6.23 -9.69
CA ASN A 172 -2.96 -6.08 -10.97
C ASN A 172 -3.06 -4.63 -11.41
N THR A 173 -3.10 -3.70 -10.46
CA THR A 173 -3.28 -2.28 -10.75
C THR A 173 -2.36 -1.42 -9.90
N LEU A 174 -1.66 -0.50 -10.55
CA LEU A 174 -0.93 0.57 -9.89
C LEU A 174 -1.42 1.92 -10.43
N THR A 175 -1.85 2.79 -9.51
CA THR A 175 -2.27 4.16 -9.85
C THR A 175 -1.19 5.16 -9.46
N LEU A 176 -0.81 6.02 -10.39
CA LEU A 176 0.22 7.03 -10.20
C LEU A 176 -0.36 8.42 -10.50
N ASN A 177 -0.59 9.19 -9.43
CA ASN A 177 -1.38 10.42 -9.48
C ASN A 177 -0.57 11.71 -9.68
N ARG A 178 0.75 11.64 -9.73
CA ARG A 178 1.63 12.82 -9.88
C ARG A 178 2.08 13.00 -11.32
N GLU A 179 2.15 14.25 -11.80
CA GLU A 179 2.58 14.59 -13.16
C GLU A 179 4.05 14.22 -13.46
N HIS A 180 4.92 14.24 -12.45
CA HIS A 180 6.38 14.10 -12.65
C HIS A 180 7.06 13.11 -11.69
N THR A 181 6.46 11.95 -11.44
CA THR A 181 7.15 10.87 -10.71
C THR A 181 8.16 10.20 -11.64
N THR A 182 9.40 10.04 -11.19
CA THR A 182 10.40 9.25 -11.91
C THR A 182 10.26 7.77 -11.58
N LEU A 183 10.39 6.92 -12.59
CA LEU A 183 10.32 5.47 -12.47
C LEU A 183 11.69 4.87 -12.78
N GLY A 184 12.20 4.07 -11.86
CA GLY A 184 13.43 3.31 -12.02
C GLY A 184 13.25 2.11 -12.96
N THR A 185 14.34 1.39 -13.18
CA THR A 185 14.39 0.21 -14.05
C THR A 185 13.47 -0.88 -13.52
N LYS A 186 12.53 -1.37 -14.35
CA LYS A 186 11.59 -2.45 -13.98
C LYS A 186 10.93 -2.23 -12.61
N SER A 187 10.67 -0.96 -12.29
CA SER A 187 10.15 -0.55 -10.98
C SER A 187 8.76 -1.08 -10.72
N ILE A 188 7.93 -1.22 -11.75
CA ILE A 188 6.52 -1.63 -11.66
C ILE A 188 6.16 -2.61 -12.80
N GLY A 189 5.23 -3.51 -12.52
CA GLY A 189 4.63 -4.40 -13.52
C GLY A 189 5.53 -5.55 -13.99
N TYR A 190 6.56 -5.92 -13.25
CA TYR A 190 7.50 -6.97 -13.61
C TYR A 190 7.50 -8.16 -12.65
N GLU A 191 7.69 -9.35 -13.21
CA GLU A 191 7.94 -10.61 -12.53
C GLU A 191 9.28 -11.20 -13.00
N TYR A 192 9.92 -12.01 -12.14
CA TYR A 192 11.12 -12.73 -12.47
C TYR A 192 10.87 -14.24 -12.47
N ASP A 193 10.79 -14.84 -13.67
CA ASP A 193 10.75 -16.28 -13.88
C ASP A 193 11.73 -16.64 -15.00
N ASN A 194 12.94 -17.11 -14.65
CA ASN A 194 14.03 -17.36 -15.59
C ASN A 194 14.42 -16.17 -16.49
N GLY A 195 14.02 -14.96 -16.10
CA GLY A 195 14.21 -13.69 -16.77
C GLY A 195 13.14 -12.69 -16.34
N TYR A 196 13.36 -11.40 -16.58
CA TYR A 196 12.37 -10.38 -16.29
C TYR A 196 11.29 -10.38 -17.39
N ALA A 197 10.04 -10.53 -16.99
CA ALA A 197 8.88 -10.42 -17.86
C ALA A 197 7.88 -9.41 -17.31
N VAL A 198 7.12 -8.77 -18.21
CA VAL A 198 5.96 -7.95 -17.80
C VAL A 198 4.89 -8.90 -17.31
N LYS A 199 4.31 -8.58 -16.17
CA LYS A 199 3.22 -9.34 -15.55
C LYS A 199 1.98 -9.31 -16.45
N ASP A 200 1.43 -10.47 -16.76
CA ASP A 200 0.20 -10.55 -17.54
C ASP A 200 -0.99 -9.92 -16.80
N GLY A 201 -1.78 -9.13 -17.51
CA GLY A 201 -2.93 -8.42 -16.96
C GLY A 201 -2.61 -7.28 -16.00
N PHE A 202 -1.34 -6.84 -15.89
CA PHE A 202 -0.99 -5.66 -15.11
C PHE A 202 -1.44 -4.38 -15.84
N LEU A 203 -2.09 -3.47 -15.10
CA LEU A 203 -2.57 -2.19 -15.59
C LEU A 203 -1.92 -1.03 -14.81
N LEU A 204 -1.24 -0.15 -15.51
CA LEU A 204 -0.80 1.13 -14.98
C LEU A 204 -1.86 2.19 -15.25
N ILE A 205 -2.28 2.94 -14.24
CA ILE A 205 -3.20 4.07 -14.38
C ILE A 205 -2.43 5.35 -14.09
N SER A 206 -2.26 6.20 -15.10
CA SER A 206 -1.52 7.45 -14.92
C SER A 206 -1.70 8.41 -16.08
N GLN A 207 -1.70 9.72 -15.76
CA GLN A 207 -1.55 10.83 -16.73
C GLN A 207 -0.11 11.37 -16.76
N ASN A 208 0.80 10.75 -16.03
CA ASN A 208 2.20 11.15 -15.94
C ASN A 208 2.94 10.79 -17.23
N GLU A 209 3.56 11.78 -17.88
CA GLU A 209 4.31 11.58 -19.13
C GLU A 209 5.48 10.57 -18.97
N ASN A 210 6.15 10.55 -17.81
CA ASN A 210 7.19 9.58 -17.55
C ASN A 210 6.61 8.15 -17.41
N ALA A 211 5.42 8.02 -16.80
CA ALA A 211 4.74 6.73 -16.68
C ALA A 211 4.22 6.24 -18.03
N ILE A 212 3.70 7.13 -18.86
CA ILE A 212 3.27 6.81 -20.23
C ILE A 212 4.46 6.31 -21.04
N ARG A 213 5.57 7.05 -21.05
CA ARG A 213 6.80 6.63 -21.74
C ARG A 213 7.35 5.31 -21.18
N TYR A 214 7.40 5.16 -19.85
CA TYR A 214 7.82 3.91 -19.21
C TYR A 214 6.96 2.73 -19.66
N ALA A 215 5.63 2.89 -19.70
CA ALA A 215 4.71 1.86 -20.14
C ALA A 215 4.91 1.48 -21.62
N GLU A 216 5.10 2.47 -22.50
CA GLU A 216 5.38 2.27 -23.93
C GLU A 216 6.69 1.52 -24.15
N GLU A 217 7.79 1.98 -23.51
CA GLU A 217 9.12 1.36 -23.62
C GLU A 217 9.15 -0.08 -23.10
N ASN A 218 8.30 -0.40 -22.14
CA ASN A 218 8.26 -1.70 -21.47
C ASN A 218 7.05 -2.57 -21.87
N HIS A 219 6.23 -2.13 -22.84
CA HIS A 219 5.03 -2.85 -23.31
C HIS A 219 4.02 -3.16 -22.20
N ILE A 220 3.87 -2.24 -21.25
CA ILE A 220 2.91 -2.32 -20.14
C ILE A 220 1.60 -1.68 -20.60
N GLN A 221 0.47 -2.33 -20.29
CA GLN A 221 -0.83 -1.73 -20.51
C GLN A 221 -0.99 -0.49 -19.63
N ILE A 222 -1.35 0.65 -20.24
CA ILE A 222 -1.57 1.91 -19.52
C ILE A 222 -2.94 2.48 -19.83
N LEU A 223 -3.60 2.99 -18.78
CA LEU A 223 -4.78 3.84 -18.86
C LEU A 223 -4.35 5.28 -18.52
N SER A 224 -4.24 6.13 -19.52
CA SER A 224 -3.78 7.51 -19.36
C SER A 224 -4.90 8.48 -18.98
N GLU A 225 -6.16 8.08 -19.15
CA GLU A 225 -7.32 8.85 -18.74
C GLU A 225 -8.23 7.98 -17.87
N ILE A 226 -8.58 8.46 -16.68
CA ILE A 226 -9.65 7.84 -15.91
C ILE A 226 -10.96 8.34 -16.48
N ILE A 227 -11.54 7.58 -17.39
CA ILE A 227 -12.88 7.87 -17.88
C ILE A 227 -13.86 7.51 -16.75
N SER A 228 -14.45 8.52 -16.14
CA SER A 228 -15.42 8.30 -15.07
C SER A 228 -16.51 7.33 -15.54
N GLY A 229 -16.67 6.24 -14.80
CA GLY A 229 -17.61 5.17 -15.12
C GLY A 229 -17.04 3.98 -15.89
N ASP A 230 -15.80 4.03 -16.35
CA ASP A 230 -15.11 2.95 -17.07
C ASP A 230 -14.48 1.96 -16.06
N GLY A 231 -15.27 1.02 -15.63
CA GLY A 231 -14.87 0.02 -14.61
C GLY A 231 -14.05 -1.13 -15.16
N ASN A 232 -14.19 -1.45 -16.45
CA ASN A 232 -13.44 -2.51 -17.13
C ASN A 232 -12.11 -2.03 -17.72
N ALA A 233 -11.88 -0.71 -17.73
CA ALA A 233 -10.70 -0.04 -18.28
C ALA A 233 -10.49 -0.29 -19.79
N ASP A 234 -11.59 -0.35 -20.57
CA ASP A 234 -11.55 -0.48 -22.02
C ASP A 234 -11.49 0.90 -22.74
N GLY A 235 -11.55 1.99 -21.99
CA GLY A 235 -11.50 3.35 -22.50
C GLY A 235 -12.87 3.93 -22.88
N VAL A 236 -13.97 3.27 -22.54
CA VAL A 236 -15.33 3.74 -22.85
C VAL A 236 -16.26 3.49 -21.67
N CYS A 237 -16.87 4.57 -21.15
CA CYS A 237 -17.95 4.40 -20.17
C CYS A 237 -19.24 3.97 -20.88
N ASN A 238 -19.70 2.74 -20.66
CA ASN A 238 -20.86 2.18 -21.33
C ASN A 238 -21.68 1.23 -20.43
N LEU A 239 -22.62 0.49 -21.01
CA LEU A 239 -23.50 -0.41 -20.26
C LEU A 239 -22.77 -1.62 -19.67
N GLU A 240 -21.64 -2.00 -20.24
CA GLU A 240 -20.82 -3.13 -19.75
C GLU A 240 -20.24 -2.82 -18.37
N ASP A 241 -19.84 -1.55 -18.11
CA ASP A 241 -19.33 -1.10 -16.81
C ASP A 241 -20.42 -1.13 -15.75
N VAL A 242 -21.64 -0.74 -16.11
CA VAL A 242 -22.81 -0.85 -15.21
C VAL A 242 -23.06 -2.29 -14.81
N VAL A 243 -23.02 -3.20 -15.78
CA VAL A 243 -23.20 -4.64 -15.53
C VAL A 243 -22.05 -5.19 -14.69
N LEU A 244 -20.83 -4.76 -14.95
CA LEU A 244 -19.64 -5.17 -14.19
C LEU A 244 -19.74 -4.70 -12.74
N LEU A 245 -20.02 -3.42 -12.49
CA LEU A 245 -20.20 -2.89 -11.12
C LEU A 245 -21.36 -3.58 -10.41
N GLN A 246 -22.47 -3.85 -11.11
CA GLN A 246 -23.59 -4.57 -10.53
C GLN A 246 -23.22 -6.00 -10.11
N LYS A 247 -22.47 -6.73 -10.94
CA LYS A 247 -21.98 -8.08 -10.63
C LYS A 247 -21.03 -8.05 -9.43
N TRP A 248 -20.15 -7.05 -9.37
CA TRP A 248 -19.21 -6.88 -8.27
C TRP A 248 -19.94 -6.62 -6.95
N LEU A 249 -20.95 -5.72 -6.94
CA LEU A 249 -21.78 -5.43 -5.76
C LEU A 249 -22.61 -6.63 -5.28
N LEU A 250 -22.88 -7.58 -6.17
CA LEU A 250 -23.59 -8.83 -5.85
C LEU A 250 -22.62 -9.98 -5.46
N ASP A 251 -21.33 -9.67 -5.30
CA ASP A 251 -20.28 -10.63 -4.96
C ASP A 251 -20.29 -11.86 -5.90
N MET A 252 -20.52 -11.64 -7.20
CA MET A 252 -20.56 -12.73 -8.18
C MET A 252 -19.14 -13.28 -8.40
N PRO A 253 -18.98 -14.62 -8.42
CA PRO A 253 -17.67 -15.25 -8.65
C PRO A 253 -16.98 -14.73 -9.90
N GLU A 254 -15.65 -14.60 -9.81
CA GLU A 254 -14.75 -14.17 -10.90
C GLU A 254 -14.97 -12.72 -11.42
N THR A 255 -15.82 -11.92 -10.76
CA THR A 255 -15.98 -10.52 -11.13
C THR A 255 -14.82 -9.68 -10.60
N LYS A 256 -14.09 -9.05 -11.52
CA LYS A 256 -13.00 -8.11 -11.18
C LYS A 256 -13.30 -6.75 -11.80
N LEU A 257 -13.18 -5.70 -11.01
CA LEU A 257 -13.14 -4.33 -11.50
C LEU A 257 -11.69 -3.99 -11.82
N ALA A 258 -11.39 -3.70 -13.07
CA ALA A 258 -10.05 -3.28 -13.50
C ALA A 258 -9.75 -1.87 -12.98
N ASN A 259 -10.75 -1.01 -12.92
CA ASN A 259 -10.63 0.38 -12.45
C ASN A 259 -11.80 0.73 -11.52
N TRP A 260 -11.71 0.31 -10.26
CA TRP A 260 -12.77 0.57 -9.28
C TRP A 260 -12.96 2.08 -9.00
N LYS A 261 -11.89 2.89 -9.09
CA LYS A 261 -11.97 4.33 -8.88
C LYS A 261 -12.77 5.06 -9.97
N ALA A 262 -12.78 4.53 -11.19
CA ALA A 262 -13.58 5.09 -12.25
C ALA A 262 -15.08 4.95 -12.00
N VAL A 263 -15.48 3.89 -11.29
CA VAL A 263 -16.88 3.61 -10.95
C VAL A 263 -17.29 4.09 -9.55
N ASP A 264 -16.35 4.59 -8.74
CA ASP A 264 -16.62 5.38 -7.53
C ASP A 264 -17.06 6.79 -7.96
N CYS A 265 -18.32 6.89 -8.35
CA CYS A 265 -18.87 8.07 -8.98
C CYS A 265 -19.06 9.25 -8.03
N ASN A 266 -19.17 9.01 -6.73
CA ASN A 266 -19.29 10.03 -5.69
C ASN A 266 -17.97 10.35 -4.99
N GLN A 267 -16.89 9.61 -5.30
CA GLN A 267 -15.53 9.77 -4.78
C GLN A 267 -15.42 9.65 -3.26
N ASP A 268 -16.26 8.80 -2.64
CA ASP A 268 -16.25 8.56 -1.21
C ASP A 268 -15.32 7.40 -0.79
N ASN A 269 -14.63 6.79 -1.76
CA ASN A 269 -13.75 5.63 -1.64
C ASN A 269 -14.48 4.35 -1.16
N GLN A 270 -15.79 4.28 -1.38
CA GLN A 270 -16.60 3.09 -1.07
C GLN A 270 -17.49 2.76 -2.27
N LEU A 271 -17.34 1.57 -2.83
CA LEU A 271 -18.23 1.13 -3.88
C LEU A 271 -19.52 0.56 -3.30
N ASN A 272 -20.65 1.16 -3.68
CA ASN A 272 -21.96 0.77 -3.20
C ASN A 272 -23.07 1.06 -4.23
N ILE A 273 -24.32 0.89 -3.83
CA ILE A 273 -25.46 1.11 -4.72
C ILE A 273 -25.61 2.56 -5.21
N ILE A 274 -25.03 3.53 -4.49
CA ILE A 274 -25.06 4.95 -4.88
C ILE A 274 -24.26 5.14 -6.16
N ASP A 275 -23.07 4.54 -6.25
CA ASP A 275 -22.20 4.60 -7.43
C ASP A 275 -22.87 3.97 -8.64
N LEU A 276 -23.52 2.82 -8.44
CA LEU A 276 -24.29 2.18 -9.49
C LEU A 276 -25.44 3.06 -10.00
N CYS A 277 -26.11 3.77 -9.11
CA CYS A 277 -27.17 4.71 -9.49
C CYS A 277 -26.63 5.92 -10.24
N LEU A 278 -25.50 6.47 -9.78
CA LEU A 278 -24.85 7.61 -10.44
C LEU A 278 -24.33 7.24 -11.83
N LEU A 279 -23.70 6.05 -11.96
CA LEU A 279 -23.21 5.54 -13.24
C LEU A 279 -24.36 5.33 -14.24
N LYS A 280 -25.47 4.74 -13.80
CA LYS A 280 -26.70 4.58 -14.63
C LYS A 280 -27.26 5.92 -15.06
N ASN A 281 -27.35 6.91 -14.16
CA ASN A 281 -27.84 8.24 -14.47
C ASN A 281 -26.95 8.95 -15.49
N LYS A 282 -25.63 8.85 -15.36
CA LYS A 282 -24.67 9.40 -16.31
C LYS A 282 -24.93 8.90 -17.71
N LEU A 283 -25.02 7.58 -17.91
CA LEU A 283 -25.29 6.99 -19.24
C LEU A 283 -26.67 7.31 -19.82
N LEU A 284 -27.65 7.68 -18.97
CA LEU A 284 -28.96 8.12 -19.43
C LEU A 284 -28.98 9.59 -19.90
N MET A 285 -28.06 10.43 -19.35
CA MET A 285 -27.97 11.85 -19.68
C MET A 285 -27.06 12.13 -20.89
N GLU A 286 -26.18 11.20 -21.24
CA GLU A 286 -25.30 11.32 -22.41
C GLU A 286 -25.98 10.89 -23.74
N LYS A 287 -27.29 10.61 -23.72
CA LYS A 287 -28.14 10.36 -24.89
C LYS A 287 -28.89 11.62 -25.28
#